data_a5dcbcd062c65bd908e69ecef1b25bb5
#
_entry.id   a5dcbcd062c65bd908e69ecef1b25bb5
#
_cell.length_a   1.000
_cell.length_b   1.000
_cell.length_c   1.000
_cell.angle_alpha   90.00
_cell.angle_beta   90.00
_cell.angle_gamma   90.00
#
_symmetry.space_group_name_H-M   'P 1'
#
loop_
_entity.id
_entity.type
_entity.pdbx_description
1 polymer ?
#
loop_
_entity_poly.entity_id
_entity_poly.type
_entity_poly.pdbx_seq_one_letter_code
_entity_poly.pdbx_strand_id
1 'polypeptide(L)'
;MGKEMKAYYHLPGLFEFYELYRAFLPLFRGHREYFYDWCEIGSIYGAPADCLWGGGRVGFGEARPEDVAKMTREYAVSARLTFSNSLLREEHLADKKCNALCALFDKSGTVQNGVIICSDLLLDYLRKRYPGFYFVSSTTKVLTEFGQLERELNRTAFRYVVPDFRLNKAYGQLNALHEEQKQKVEFLCNECCWYGCPDRKACYENVSRKNLGEDCLDHICVSPHAERGYRFSDAMKNPGFIGIEEIQKNYLPNGFSHFKIEGRSLGSAVILEFLLYYMTKPEYQLNVREEIYLDSSLDLF
;
A
#
# COMPACT_ATOMS: atom_id res chain seq x y z
N MET A 1 15.20 27.32 -10.21
CA MET A 1 15.00 25.90 -10.61
C MET A 1 13.73 25.42 -9.94
N GLY A 2 12.66 25.12 -10.71
CA GLY A 2 11.44 24.55 -10.15
C GLY A 2 11.76 23.19 -9.49
N LYS A 3 11.17 22.93 -8.31
CA LYS A 3 11.29 21.63 -7.64
C LYS A 3 10.73 20.58 -8.59
N GLU A 4 11.54 19.60 -8.97
CA GLU A 4 11.11 18.50 -9.81
C GLU A 4 9.98 17.75 -9.09
N MET A 5 8.79 17.68 -9.71
CA MET A 5 7.62 17.03 -9.12
C MET A 5 7.76 15.53 -9.31
N LYS A 6 7.75 14.77 -8.21
CA LYS A 6 7.87 13.31 -8.20
C LYS A 6 6.62 12.66 -7.63
N ALA A 7 6.19 11.57 -8.26
CA ALA A 7 5.18 10.67 -7.71
C ALA A 7 5.87 9.49 -7.02
N TYR A 8 5.62 9.32 -5.75
CA TYR A 8 6.11 8.19 -4.95
C TYR A 8 5.03 7.12 -4.88
N TYR A 9 5.26 6.02 -5.57
CA TYR A 9 4.33 4.89 -5.55
C TYR A 9 4.60 3.97 -4.36
N HIS A 10 3.53 3.59 -3.66
CA HIS A 10 3.54 2.63 -2.56
C HIS A 10 2.96 1.31 -3.06
N LEU A 11 3.82 0.30 -3.20
CA LEU A 11 3.52 -0.93 -3.92
C LEU A 11 3.05 -2.04 -2.97
N PRO A 12 2.07 -2.88 -3.37
CA PRO A 12 1.51 -3.93 -2.52
C PRO A 12 2.36 -5.19 -2.50
N GLY A 13 2.21 -6.02 -1.46
CA GLY A 13 2.67 -7.40 -1.45
C GLY A 13 4.13 -7.60 -1.08
N LEU A 14 4.58 -6.94 0.00
CA LEU A 14 5.96 -7.02 0.51
C LEU A 14 6.46 -8.46 0.72
N PHE A 15 5.58 -9.36 1.14
CA PHE A 15 5.89 -10.78 1.36
C PHE A 15 5.30 -11.65 0.25
N GLU A 16 4.13 -11.27 -0.25
CA GLU A 16 3.37 -12.03 -1.24
C GLU A 16 4.02 -12.03 -2.63
N PHE A 17 4.68 -10.94 -3.01
CA PHE A 17 5.25 -10.77 -4.36
C PHE A 17 6.77 -10.57 -4.31
N TYR A 18 7.42 -11.27 -3.40
CA TYR A 18 8.86 -11.19 -3.20
C TYR A 18 9.64 -11.47 -4.49
N GLU A 19 9.29 -12.54 -5.22
CA GLU A 19 9.98 -12.92 -6.46
C GLU A 19 9.78 -11.87 -7.57
N LEU A 20 8.59 -11.30 -7.70
CA LEU A 20 8.35 -10.19 -8.64
C LEU A 20 9.27 -9.00 -8.31
N TYR A 21 9.40 -8.63 -7.03
CA TYR A 21 10.24 -7.50 -6.65
C TYR A 21 11.74 -7.79 -6.76
N ARG A 22 12.16 -9.05 -6.63
CA ARG A 22 13.54 -9.45 -6.91
C ARG A 22 13.94 -9.18 -8.36
N ALA A 23 13.03 -9.39 -9.31
CA ALA A 23 13.26 -9.06 -10.72
C ALA A 23 13.05 -7.57 -11.02
N PHE A 24 11.98 -6.97 -10.47
CA PHE A 24 11.59 -5.60 -10.79
C PHE A 24 12.53 -4.53 -10.22
N LEU A 25 13.03 -4.68 -8.99
CA LEU A 25 13.85 -3.65 -8.34
C LEU A 25 15.21 -3.45 -9.03
N PRO A 26 15.97 -4.51 -9.42
CA PRO A 26 17.19 -4.34 -10.21
C PRO A 26 16.90 -3.72 -11.58
N LEU A 27 15.81 -4.10 -12.24
CA LEU A 27 15.40 -3.54 -13.53
C LEU A 27 15.07 -2.04 -13.38
N PHE A 28 14.26 -1.66 -12.39
CA PHE A 28 13.93 -0.26 -12.11
C PHE A 28 15.16 0.60 -11.82
N ARG A 29 16.17 0.03 -11.17
CA ARG A 29 17.43 0.72 -10.85
C ARG A 29 18.39 0.80 -12.03
N GLY A 30 18.52 -0.30 -12.81
CA GLY A 30 19.48 -0.44 -13.90
C GLY A 30 19.02 0.18 -15.22
N HIS A 31 17.72 0.25 -15.45
CA HIS A 31 17.09 0.70 -16.70
C HIS A 31 16.09 1.82 -16.45
N ARG A 32 16.56 2.94 -15.85
CA ARG A 32 15.70 4.09 -15.55
C ARG A 32 15.04 4.69 -16.79
N GLU A 33 15.65 4.55 -17.96
CA GLU A 33 15.10 4.97 -19.25
C GLU A 33 13.76 4.31 -19.59
N TYR A 34 13.47 3.13 -19.06
CA TYR A 34 12.19 2.42 -19.27
C TYR A 34 11.03 3.03 -18.49
N PHE A 35 11.33 3.77 -17.44
CA PHE A 35 10.35 4.29 -16.51
C PHE A 35 10.17 5.81 -16.65
N TYR A 36 9.00 6.30 -16.24
CA TYR A 36 8.77 7.75 -16.23
C TYR A 36 9.76 8.45 -15.27
N ASP A 37 10.36 9.54 -15.73
CA ASP A 37 11.38 10.28 -14.96
C ASP A 37 10.82 10.87 -13.66
N TRP A 38 9.52 11.13 -13.62
CA TRP A 38 8.79 11.67 -12.48
C TRP A 38 8.31 10.61 -11.49
N CYS A 39 8.49 9.30 -11.74
CA CYS A 39 8.05 8.25 -10.83
C CYS A 39 9.19 7.69 -9.97
N GLU A 40 8.88 7.40 -8.70
CA GLU A 40 9.77 6.77 -7.73
C GLU A 40 9.02 5.68 -6.92
N ILE A 41 9.77 4.72 -6.38
CA ILE A 41 9.22 3.75 -5.43
C ILE A 41 9.32 4.36 -4.03
N GLY A 42 8.19 4.72 -3.44
CA GLY A 42 8.12 5.28 -2.10
C GLY A 42 8.24 4.21 -0.99
N SER A 43 7.63 3.05 -1.21
CA SER A 43 7.72 1.88 -0.32
C SER A 43 7.11 0.65 -0.96
N ILE A 44 7.41 -0.53 -0.36
CA ILE A 44 6.64 -1.76 -0.59
C ILE A 44 5.96 -2.12 0.74
N TYR A 45 4.65 -2.44 0.71
CA TYR A 45 3.89 -2.69 1.93
C TYR A 45 3.26 -4.09 1.94
N GLY A 46 3.18 -4.70 3.12
CA GLY A 46 2.58 -6.03 3.32
C GLY A 46 2.77 -6.54 4.75
N ALA A 47 2.18 -7.68 5.03
CA ALA A 47 2.43 -8.48 6.21
C ALA A 47 2.18 -9.94 5.86
N PRO A 48 2.80 -10.91 6.54
CA PRO A 48 2.48 -12.31 6.38
C PRO A 48 0.99 -12.59 6.58
N ALA A 49 0.44 -13.60 5.88
CA ALA A 49 -0.99 -13.89 5.86
C ALA A 49 -1.56 -14.27 7.24
N ASP A 50 -0.75 -14.87 8.10
CA ASP A 50 -1.07 -15.34 9.44
C ASP A 50 -0.69 -14.33 10.54
N CYS A 51 -0.60 -13.05 10.21
CA CYS A 51 -0.22 -12.00 11.15
C CYS A 51 -1.44 -11.52 11.95
N LEU A 52 -1.45 -11.74 13.27
CA LEU A 52 -2.55 -11.37 14.18
C LEU A 52 -2.89 -9.88 14.12
N TRP A 53 -1.90 -9.01 13.90
CA TRP A 53 -2.13 -7.56 13.77
C TRP A 53 -2.58 -7.13 12.37
N GLY A 54 -2.70 -8.07 11.42
CA GLY A 54 -3.26 -7.82 10.08
C GLY A 54 -4.76 -7.54 10.15
N GLY A 55 -5.28 -6.69 9.26
CA GLY A 55 -6.71 -6.35 9.19
C GLY A 55 -7.17 -5.97 7.78
N GLY A 56 -6.28 -6.04 6.81
CA GLY A 56 -6.57 -5.82 5.40
C GLY A 56 -6.56 -7.12 4.60
N ARG A 57 -7.04 -7.05 3.37
CA ARG A 57 -6.93 -8.15 2.41
C ARG A 57 -5.46 -8.54 2.25
N VAL A 58 -5.17 -9.83 2.20
CA VAL A 58 -3.83 -10.38 2.10
C VAL A 58 -3.85 -11.57 1.15
N GLY A 59 -2.79 -11.70 0.36
CA GLY A 59 -2.51 -12.89 -0.45
C GLY A 59 -1.63 -13.87 0.30
N PHE A 60 -1.42 -15.02 -0.32
CA PHE A 60 -0.47 -16.01 0.18
C PHE A 60 0.94 -15.63 -0.30
N GLY A 61 1.91 -15.74 0.59
CA GLY A 61 3.32 -15.56 0.28
C GLY A 61 4.17 -16.27 1.31
N GLU A 62 5.20 -16.98 0.84
CA GLU A 62 6.08 -17.80 1.67
C GLU A 62 7.46 -17.18 1.90
N ALA A 63 7.65 -15.95 1.44
CA ALA A 63 8.95 -15.28 1.58
C ALA A 63 9.34 -15.09 3.05
N ARG A 64 10.56 -15.51 3.38
CA ARG A 64 11.08 -15.35 4.74
C ARG A 64 11.29 -13.87 5.06
N PRO A 65 10.89 -13.41 6.26
CA PRO A 65 11.04 -12.01 6.64
C PRO A 65 12.48 -11.48 6.52
N GLU A 66 13.49 -12.32 6.76
CA GLU A 66 14.89 -11.97 6.65
C GLU A 66 15.31 -11.67 5.21
N ASP A 67 14.83 -12.46 4.24
CA ASP A 67 15.10 -12.26 2.82
C ASP A 67 14.43 -10.98 2.31
N VAL A 68 13.19 -10.75 2.71
CA VAL A 68 12.45 -9.51 2.42
C VAL A 68 13.18 -8.29 3.01
N ALA A 69 13.61 -8.36 4.26
CA ALA A 69 14.36 -7.29 4.90
C ALA A 69 15.74 -7.06 4.25
N LYS A 70 16.39 -8.11 3.75
CA LYS A 70 17.64 -8.00 3.00
C LYS A 70 17.41 -7.27 1.67
N MET A 71 16.42 -7.70 0.90
CA MET A 71 16.06 -7.10 -0.39
C MET A 71 15.75 -5.60 -0.25
N THR A 72 14.87 -5.23 0.69
CA THR A 72 14.50 -3.81 0.88
C THR A 72 15.67 -2.93 1.31
N ARG A 73 16.62 -3.47 2.10
CA ARG A 73 17.86 -2.75 2.43
C ARG A 73 18.80 -2.62 1.24
N GLU A 74 18.96 -3.66 0.43
CA GLU A 74 19.83 -3.69 -0.75
C GLU A 74 19.41 -2.63 -1.78
N TYR A 75 18.10 -2.51 -2.02
CA TYR A 75 17.56 -1.55 -2.97
C TYR A 75 17.18 -0.20 -2.35
N ALA A 76 17.44 0.00 -1.04
CA ALA A 76 17.10 1.23 -0.30
C ALA A 76 15.61 1.61 -0.43
N VAL A 77 14.72 0.62 -0.39
CA VAL A 77 13.26 0.81 -0.45
C VAL A 77 12.67 0.65 0.95
N SER A 78 11.80 1.58 1.35
CA SER A 78 11.09 1.50 2.63
C SER A 78 10.13 0.31 2.66
N ALA A 79 10.30 -0.59 3.61
CA ALA A 79 9.32 -1.63 3.92
C ALA A 79 8.24 -1.08 4.86
N ARG A 80 6.95 -1.36 4.58
CA ARG A 80 5.85 -1.00 5.49
C ARG A 80 5.09 -2.24 5.92
N LEU A 81 5.15 -2.55 7.22
CA LEU A 81 4.36 -3.62 7.80
C LEU A 81 2.88 -3.20 7.86
N THR A 82 1.96 -4.05 7.40
CA THR A 82 0.53 -3.74 7.38
C THR A 82 -0.15 -4.34 8.61
N PHE A 83 -0.19 -3.59 9.70
CA PHE A 83 -0.77 -3.96 10.98
C PHE A 83 -2.06 -3.19 11.23
N SER A 84 -3.03 -3.44 10.34
CA SER A 84 -4.28 -2.67 10.24
C SER A 84 -5.48 -3.34 10.90
N ASN A 85 -5.27 -4.30 11.80
CA ASN A 85 -6.35 -4.88 12.60
C ASN A 85 -6.98 -3.80 13.50
N SER A 86 -8.30 -3.64 13.39
CA SER A 86 -9.07 -2.60 14.08
C SER A 86 -9.59 -3.04 15.45
N LEU A 87 -9.49 -4.34 15.78
CA LEU A 87 -10.13 -4.96 16.94
C LEU A 87 -9.12 -5.44 18.00
N LEU A 88 -7.89 -4.94 17.95
CA LEU A 88 -6.83 -5.31 18.88
C LEU A 88 -7.17 -4.88 20.31
N ARG A 89 -6.80 -5.74 21.28
CA ARG A 89 -6.84 -5.52 22.72
C ARG A 89 -5.42 -5.66 23.30
N GLU A 90 -5.24 -5.34 24.56
CA GLU A 90 -3.92 -5.36 25.21
C GLU A 90 -3.24 -6.74 25.15
N GLU A 91 -3.99 -7.83 25.34
CA GLU A 91 -3.45 -9.19 25.25
C GLU A 91 -2.82 -9.50 23.89
N HIS A 92 -3.34 -8.90 22.80
CA HIS A 92 -2.84 -9.10 21.46
C HIS A 92 -1.48 -8.41 21.19
N LEU A 93 -1.10 -7.44 22.01
CA LEU A 93 0.18 -6.73 21.87
C LEU A 93 1.39 -7.62 22.18
N ALA A 94 1.18 -8.70 22.93
CA ALA A 94 2.22 -9.67 23.28
C ALA A 94 2.51 -10.71 22.17
N ASP A 95 1.86 -10.63 21.00
CA ASP A 95 2.07 -11.58 19.91
C ASP A 95 3.55 -11.65 19.51
N LYS A 96 4.13 -12.85 19.60
CA LYS A 96 5.57 -13.07 19.40
C LYS A 96 5.98 -12.85 17.95
N LYS A 97 5.15 -13.28 16.99
CA LYS A 97 5.45 -13.19 15.55
C LYS A 97 5.44 -11.74 15.08
N CYS A 98 4.40 -10.99 15.42
CA CYS A 98 4.28 -9.58 15.08
C CYS A 98 5.41 -8.74 15.71
N ASN A 99 5.78 -9.03 16.98
CA ASN A 99 6.91 -8.37 17.64
C ASN A 99 8.26 -8.74 17.01
N ALA A 100 8.46 -9.99 16.58
CA ALA A 100 9.68 -10.40 15.87
C ALA A 100 9.83 -9.67 14.53
N LEU A 101 8.73 -9.53 13.77
CA LEU A 101 8.71 -8.71 12.55
C LEU A 101 9.09 -7.25 12.85
N CYS A 102 8.51 -6.65 13.90
CA CYS A 102 8.88 -5.30 14.31
C CYS A 102 10.37 -5.20 14.63
N ALA A 103 10.92 -6.10 15.42
CA ALA A 103 12.34 -6.09 15.81
C ALA A 103 13.29 -6.23 14.58
N LEU A 104 12.86 -6.97 13.54
CA LEU A 104 13.61 -7.13 12.30
C LEU A 104 13.60 -5.86 11.44
N PHE A 105 12.43 -5.22 11.30
CA PHE A 105 12.23 -4.08 10.41
C PHE A 105 12.42 -2.70 11.07
N ASP A 106 12.37 -2.61 12.40
CA ASP A 106 12.66 -1.36 13.13
C ASP A 106 14.12 -0.91 12.93
N LYS A 107 15.04 -1.87 12.80
CA LYS A 107 16.44 -1.63 12.45
C LYS A 107 16.57 -1.41 10.95
N SER A 108 16.14 -0.28 10.48
CA SER A 108 16.26 0.10 9.07
C SER A 108 17.72 0.34 8.69
N GLY A 109 18.03 0.17 7.40
CA GLY A 109 19.29 0.56 6.80
C GLY A 109 19.36 2.08 6.57
N THR A 110 19.64 2.48 5.32
CA THR A 110 19.69 3.90 4.91
C THR A 110 18.31 4.55 4.81
N VAL A 111 17.24 3.75 4.67
CA VAL A 111 15.86 4.23 4.52
C VAL A 111 15.03 3.76 5.70
N GLN A 112 14.27 4.68 6.29
CA GLN A 112 13.38 4.38 7.40
C GLN A 112 12.21 3.52 6.94
N ASN A 113 11.91 2.44 7.70
CA ASN A 113 10.74 1.60 7.49
C ASN A 113 9.51 2.17 8.20
N GLY A 114 8.33 1.68 7.85
CA GLY A 114 7.08 2.16 8.41
C GLY A 114 6.10 1.06 8.79
N VAL A 115 5.04 1.46 9.48
CA VAL A 115 3.91 0.59 9.81
C VAL A 115 2.60 1.27 9.43
N ILE A 116 1.74 0.55 8.72
CA ILE A 116 0.39 0.98 8.38
C ILE A 116 -0.55 0.50 9.50
N ILE A 117 -1.23 1.42 10.17
CA ILE A 117 -1.96 1.18 11.42
C ILE A 117 -3.41 1.65 11.36
N CYS A 118 -4.30 0.88 11.96
CA CYS A 118 -5.70 1.25 12.24
C CYS A 118 -5.92 1.55 13.74
N SER A 119 -5.40 0.73 14.63
CA SER A 119 -5.61 0.80 16.08
C SER A 119 -4.68 1.81 16.74
N ASP A 120 -5.25 2.74 17.54
CA ASP A 120 -4.45 3.68 18.34
C ASP A 120 -3.73 2.98 19.50
N LEU A 121 -4.30 1.91 20.05
CA LEU A 121 -3.64 1.06 21.04
C LEU A 121 -2.31 0.51 20.50
N LEU A 122 -2.33 -0.03 19.29
CA LEU A 122 -1.12 -0.55 18.65
C LEU A 122 -0.14 0.58 18.28
N LEU A 123 -0.63 1.73 17.84
CA LEU A 123 0.20 2.90 17.56
C LEU A 123 1.01 3.32 18.77
N ASP A 124 0.36 3.45 19.92
CA ASP A 124 1.01 3.86 21.17
C ASP A 124 2.02 2.82 21.68
N TYR A 125 1.69 1.53 21.52
CA TYR A 125 2.61 0.44 21.85
C TYR A 125 3.87 0.50 20.97
N LEU A 126 3.71 0.59 19.65
CA LEU A 126 4.83 0.58 18.71
C LEU A 126 5.71 1.81 18.82
N ARG A 127 5.14 3.00 19.03
CA ARG A 127 5.93 4.23 19.24
C ARG A 127 6.87 4.14 20.42
N LYS A 128 6.46 3.45 21.49
CA LYS A 128 7.27 3.27 22.70
C LYS A 128 8.34 2.19 22.52
N ARG A 129 7.99 1.09 21.83
CA ARG A 129 8.81 -0.11 21.78
C ARG A 129 9.73 -0.17 20.55
N TYR A 130 9.30 0.40 19.43
CA TYR A 130 9.98 0.38 18.15
C TYR A 130 10.03 1.78 17.51
N PRO A 131 10.82 2.70 18.10
CA PRO A 131 10.83 4.12 17.71
C PRO A 131 11.47 4.39 16.35
N GLY A 132 12.12 3.39 15.73
CA GLY A 132 12.70 3.51 14.40
C GLY A 132 11.66 3.60 13.27
N PHE A 133 10.40 3.22 13.52
CA PHE A 133 9.34 3.29 12.51
C PHE A 133 8.75 4.69 12.34
N TYR A 134 8.32 4.98 11.11
CA TYR A 134 7.26 5.97 10.90
C TYR A 134 5.91 5.28 10.75
N PHE A 135 4.82 6.03 10.89
CA PHE A 135 3.47 5.46 10.87
C PHE A 135 2.61 6.05 9.77
N VAL A 136 1.75 5.20 9.22
CA VAL A 136 0.78 5.52 8.18
C VAL A 136 -0.62 5.18 8.68
N SER A 137 -1.54 6.14 8.62
CA SER A 137 -2.94 5.87 8.94
C SER A 137 -3.59 5.06 7.83
N SER A 138 -4.17 3.92 8.19
CA SER A 138 -4.69 2.93 7.24
C SER A 138 -5.99 3.36 6.59
N THR A 139 -6.17 3.03 5.30
CA THR A 139 -7.45 3.12 4.60
C THR A 139 -8.56 2.25 5.23
N THR A 140 -8.18 1.24 6.05
CA THR A 140 -9.16 0.40 6.77
C THR A 140 -9.95 1.16 7.85
N LYS A 141 -9.52 2.38 8.20
CA LYS A 141 -10.33 3.31 9.01
C LYS A 141 -11.57 3.79 8.29
N VAL A 142 -11.61 3.72 6.96
CA VAL A 142 -12.74 4.11 6.10
C VAL A 142 -13.18 5.55 6.40
N LEU A 143 -12.24 6.50 6.26
CA LEU A 143 -12.48 7.94 6.47
C LEU A 143 -13.20 8.51 5.24
N THR A 144 -14.52 8.44 5.22
CA THR A 144 -15.37 8.84 4.08
C THR A 144 -15.74 10.32 4.07
N GLU A 145 -15.65 10.98 5.23
CA GLU A 145 -15.95 12.38 5.39
C GLU A 145 -14.68 13.24 5.39
N PHE A 146 -14.67 14.33 4.63
CA PHE A 146 -13.46 15.16 4.50
C PHE A 146 -12.98 15.70 5.86
N GLY A 147 -13.88 16.08 6.74
CA GLY A 147 -13.52 16.51 8.11
C GLY A 147 -12.89 15.41 8.97
N GLN A 148 -13.17 14.12 8.70
CA GLN A 148 -12.44 13.01 9.34
C GLN A 148 -11.02 12.94 8.81
N LEU A 149 -10.84 13.10 7.49
CA LEU A 149 -9.51 13.14 6.86
C LEU A 149 -8.66 14.29 7.43
N GLU A 150 -9.21 15.51 7.51
CA GLU A 150 -8.50 16.66 8.07
C GLU A 150 -8.04 16.44 9.51
N ARG A 151 -8.93 15.89 10.36
CA ARG A 151 -8.54 15.54 11.74
C ARG A 151 -7.39 14.54 11.79
N GLU A 152 -7.41 13.55 10.90
CA GLU A 152 -6.35 12.54 10.85
C GLU A 152 -5.03 13.12 10.29
N LEU A 153 -5.09 14.01 9.29
CA LEU A 153 -3.93 14.72 8.75
C LEU A 153 -3.24 15.62 9.81
N ASN A 154 -4.00 16.18 10.74
CA ASN A 154 -3.47 17.01 11.82
C ASN A 154 -2.78 16.19 12.93
N ARG A 155 -2.92 14.87 12.95
CA ARG A 155 -2.18 14.03 13.91
C ARG A 155 -0.70 13.97 13.58
N THR A 156 0.12 14.43 14.49
CA THR A 156 1.60 14.43 14.33
C THR A 156 2.21 13.02 14.33
N ALA A 157 1.47 12.03 14.83
CA ALA A 157 1.90 10.64 14.88
C ALA A 157 2.04 10.00 13.49
N PHE A 158 1.33 10.50 12.48
CA PHE A 158 1.33 9.94 11.14
C PHE A 158 2.17 10.76 10.17
N ARG A 159 3.06 10.07 9.45
CA ARG A 159 3.77 10.62 8.30
C ARG A 159 2.85 10.70 7.08
N TYR A 160 2.01 9.67 6.87
CA TYR A 160 1.04 9.61 5.79
C TYR A 160 -0.33 9.17 6.29
N VAL A 161 -1.36 9.59 5.59
CA VAL A 161 -2.75 9.24 5.84
C VAL A 161 -3.37 8.76 4.54
N VAL A 162 -3.93 7.55 4.53
CA VAL A 162 -4.63 7.01 3.36
C VAL A 162 -6.12 7.26 3.53
N PRO A 163 -6.71 8.24 2.81
CA PRO A 163 -8.15 8.48 2.85
C PRO A 163 -8.93 7.31 2.25
N ASP A 164 -10.24 7.29 2.45
CA ASP A 164 -11.09 6.43 1.63
C ASP A 164 -11.06 6.93 0.18
N PHE A 165 -10.98 5.98 -0.77
CA PHE A 165 -10.85 6.28 -2.20
C PHE A 165 -12.00 7.13 -2.77
N ARG A 166 -13.15 7.19 -2.09
CA ARG A 166 -14.28 8.07 -2.45
C ARG A 166 -13.94 9.55 -2.32
N LEU A 167 -12.93 9.90 -1.54
CA LEU A 167 -12.44 11.27 -1.42
C LEU A 167 -11.39 11.64 -2.48
N ASN A 168 -10.94 10.70 -3.30
CA ASN A 168 -9.90 10.94 -4.28
C ASN A 168 -10.19 12.13 -5.20
N LYS A 169 -11.43 12.34 -5.59
CA LYS A 169 -11.85 13.40 -6.53
C LYS A 169 -12.45 14.64 -5.85
N ALA A 170 -12.30 14.77 -4.54
CA ALA A 170 -12.77 15.95 -3.79
C ALA A 170 -11.84 17.17 -4.01
N TYR A 171 -11.54 17.51 -5.28
CA TYR A 171 -10.52 18.47 -5.68
C TYR A 171 -10.64 19.84 -4.99
N GLY A 172 -11.86 20.36 -4.83
CA GLY A 172 -12.08 21.65 -4.17
C GLY A 172 -11.57 21.65 -2.72
N GLN A 173 -11.89 20.59 -1.97
CA GLN A 173 -11.48 20.44 -0.58
C GLN A 173 -9.99 20.04 -0.47
N LEU A 174 -9.51 19.12 -1.34
CA LEU A 174 -8.13 18.70 -1.38
C LEU A 174 -7.18 19.88 -1.66
N ASN A 175 -7.52 20.72 -2.63
CA ASN A 175 -6.69 21.87 -2.98
C ASN A 175 -6.65 22.95 -1.89
N ALA A 176 -7.67 22.99 -1.03
CA ALA A 176 -7.73 23.90 0.12
C ALA A 176 -6.87 23.46 1.33
N LEU A 177 -6.36 22.23 1.33
CA LEU A 177 -5.45 21.75 2.35
C LEU A 177 -4.15 22.56 2.38
N HIS A 178 -3.58 22.75 3.58
CA HIS A 178 -2.25 23.32 3.73
C HIS A 178 -1.18 22.40 3.11
N GLU A 179 -0.06 22.98 2.69
CA GLU A 179 1.02 22.26 2.01
C GLU A 179 1.52 21.05 2.83
N GLU A 180 1.70 21.22 4.14
CA GLU A 180 2.12 20.14 5.05
C GLU A 180 1.09 18.99 5.09
N GLN A 181 -0.20 19.29 5.01
CA GLN A 181 -1.25 18.28 4.96
C GLN A 181 -1.26 17.54 3.61
N LYS A 182 -1.09 18.27 2.50
CA LYS A 182 -0.99 17.69 1.15
C LYS A 182 0.13 16.67 1.06
N GLN A 183 1.29 16.97 1.65
CA GLN A 183 2.45 16.06 1.69
C GLN A 183 2.18 14.78 2.51
N LYS A 184 1.16 14.75 3.34
CA LYS A 184 0.76 13.58 4.13
C LYS A 184 -0.30 12.73 3.46
N VAL A 185 -1.03 13.23 2.45
CA VAL A 185 -2.08 12.46 1.77
C VAL A 185 -1.46 11.39 0.88
N GLU A 186 -1.85 10.13 1.08
CA GLU A 186 -1.46 9.00 0.25
C GLU A 186 -2.71 8.40 -0.41
N PHE A 187 -2.90 8.68 -1.69
CA PHE A 187 -4.10 8.28 -2.43
C PHE A 187 -4.08 6.82 -2.85
N LEU A 188 -5.17 6.11 -2.59
CA LEU A 188 -5.39 4.75 -3.09
C LEU A 188 -5.94 4.82 -4.52
N CYS A 189 -5.09 4.48 -5.53
CA CYS A 189 -5.36 4.82 -6.93
C CYS A 189 -6.34 3.88 -7.64
N ASN A 190 -6.27 2.57 -7.34
CA ASN A 190 -6.93 1.51 -8.12
C ASN A 190 -7.80 0.60 -7.26
N GLU A 191 -8.55 1.17 -6.31
CA GLU A 191 -9.41 0.40 -5.41
C GLU A 191 -10.41 -0.47 -6.18
N CYS A 192 -10.52 -1.73 -5.74
CA CYS A 192 -11.43 -2.71 -6.33
C CYS A 192 -12.85 -2.68 -5.72
N CYS A 193 -13.03 -2.08 -4.55
CA CYS A 193 -14.36 -1.96 -3.93
C CYS A 193 -15.30 -1.14 -4.80
N TRP A 194 -16.55 -1.58 -4.83
CA TRP A 194 -17.62 -0.79 -5.41
C TRP A 194 -17.71 0.58 -4.73
N TYR A 195 -17.81 1.64 -5.53
CA TYR A 195 -17.85 3.03 -5.04
C TYR A 195 -18.99 3.30 -4.05
N GLY A 196 -20.15 2.68 -4.29
CA GLY A 196 -21.35 2.78 -3.44
C GLY A 196 -21.38 1.80 -2.25
N CYS A 197 -20.30 1.05 -1.96
CA CYS A 197 -20.30 0.02 -0.93
C CYS A 197 -20.57 0.58 0.48
N PRO A 198 -21.66 0.21 1.17
CA PRO A 198 -21.92 0.63 2.54
C PRO A 198 -21.10 -0.16 3.57
N ASP A 199 -20.64 -1.37 3.21
CA ASP A 199 -20.14 -2.38 4.14
C ASP A 199 -18.61 -2.46 4.20
N ARG A 200 -17.90 -1.51 3.57
CA ARG A 200 -16.43 -1.54 3.50
C ARG A 200 -15.78 -1.68 4.88
N LYS A 201 -16.29 -0.98 5.88
CA LYS A 201 -15.77 -1.05 7.25
C LYS A 201 -16.04 -2.41 7.87
N ALA A 202 -17.26 -2.93 7.75
CA ALA A 202 -17.63 -4.27 8.24
C ALA A 202 -16.80 -5.37 7.57
N CYS A 203 -16.49 -5.24 6.28
CA CYS A 203 -15.59 -6.15 5.58
C CYS A 203 -14.19 -6.19 6.24
N TYR A 204 -13.58 -5.06 6.56
CA TYR A 204 -12.28 -5.02 7.25
C TYR A 204 -12.35 -5.49 8.71
N GLU A 205 -13.44 -5.25 9.42
CA GLU A 205 -13.67 -5.78 10.76
C GLU A 205 -13.80 -7.31 10.73
N ASN A 206 -14.46 -7.88 9.72
CA ASN A 206 -14.52 -9.32 9.52
C ASN A 206 -13.13 -9.94 9.32
N VAL A 207 -12.28 -9.33 8.47
CA VAL A 207 -10.88 -9.76 8.31
C VAL A 207 -10.12 -9.66 9.64
N SER A 208 -10.34 -8.59 10.40
CA SER A 208 -9.71 -8.40 11.71
C SER A 208 -10.09 -9.51 12.70
N ARG A 209 -11.38 -9.91 12.76
CA ARG A 209 -11.86 -11.01 13.59
C ARG A 209 -11.21 -12.33 13.22
N LYS A 210 -11.15 -12.64 11.93
CA LYS A 210 -10.50 -13.88 11.44
C LYS A 210 -9.03 -13.95 11.83
N ASN A 211 -8.31 -12.83 11.70
CA ASN A 211 -6.91 -12.78 12.10
C ASN A 211 -6.70 -12.90 13.61
N LEU A 212 -7.72 -12.59 14.41
CA LEU A 212 -7.74 -12.87 15.86
C LEU A 212 -8.13 -14.32 16.20
N GLY A 213 -8.41 -15.16 15.19
CA GLY A 213 -8.81 -16.55 15.39
C GLY A 213 -10.28 -16.71 15.82
N GLU A 214 -11.11 -15.68 15.67
CA GLU A 214 -12.54 -15.77 15.96
C GLU A 214 -13.22 -16.63 14.89
N ASP A 215 -14.07 -17.57 15.34
CA ASP A 215 -14.96 -18.34 14.45
C ASP A 215 -16.11 -17.44 13.99
N CYS A 216 -15.97 -16.85 12.83
CA CYS A 216 -16.96 -15.96 12.23
C CYS A 216 -17.16 -16.29 10.74
N LEU A 217 -18.38 -16.10 10.26
CA LEU A 217 -18.73 -16.28 8.85
C LEU A 217 -17.97 -15.29 7.96
N ASP A 218 -17.73 -15.69 6.72
CA ASP A 218 -17.19 -14.78 5.71
C ASP A 218 -18.13 -13.61 5.47
N HIS A 219 -17.56 -12.41 5.34
CA HIS A 219 -18.31 -11.26 4.90
C HIS A 219 -18.71 -11.43 3.43
N ILE A 220 -20.01 -11.41 3.16
CA ILE A 220 -20.54 -11.51 1.79
C ILE A 220 -20.45 -10.13 1.14
N CYS A 221 -19.71 -10.04 0.05
CA CYS A 221 -19.57 -8.79 -0.70
C CYS A 221 -20.89 -8.40 -1.38
N VAL A 222 -21.40 -7.21 -1.07
CA VAL A 222 -22.66 -6.67 -1.62
C VAL A 222 -22.46 -5.94 -2.96
N SER A 223 -21.25 -5.95 -3.51
CA SER A 223 -20.95 -5.29 -4.78
C SER A 223 -21.71 -5.94 -5.93
N PRO A 224 -22.32 -5.17 -6.84
CA PRO A 224 -22.77 -5.69 -8.12
C PRO A 224 -21.60 -6.40 -8.82
N HIS A 225 -21.83 -7.64 -9.26
CA HIS A 225 -20.81 -8.44 -9.95
C HIS A 225 -19.61 -8.89 -9.08
N ALA A 226 -19.79 -9.02 -7.76
CA ALA A 226 -18.76 -9.51 -6.84
C ALA A 226 -18.15 -10.86 -7.28
N GLU A 227 -18.95 -11.72 -7.94
CA GLU A 227 -18.54 -13.02 -8.46
C GLU A 227 -17.49 -12.96 -9.57
N ARG A 228 -17.35 -11.83 -10.24
CA ARG A 228 -16.37 -11.67 -11.34
C ARG A 228 -14.94 -11.50 -10.86
N GLY A 229 -14.74 -11.28 -9.57
CA GLY A 229 -13.45 -10.94 -8.99
C GLY A 229 -12.92 -9.58 -9.46
N TYR A 230 -11.67 -9.28 -9.09
CA TYR A 230 -11.01 -8.04 -9.49
C TYR A 230 -10.58 -8.08 -10.96
N ARG A 231 -10.87 -6.98 -11.68
CA ARG A 231 -10.32 -6.72 -13.02
C ARG A 231 -9.81 -5.29 -13.08
N PHE A 232 -8.60 -5.09 -13.57
CA PHE A 232 -8.01 -3.76 -13.68
C PHE A 232 -8.83 -2.84 -14.60
N SER A 233 -9.32 -3.37 -15.72
CA SER A 233 -10.20 -2.64 -16.63
C SER A 233 -11.51 -2.17 -15.97
N ASP A 234 -12.02 -2.88 -14.97
CA ASP A 234 -13.21 -2.47 -14.22
C ASP A 234 -12.84 -1.47 -13.12
N ALA A 235 -11.68 -1.63 -12.47
CA ALA A 235 -11.16 -0.64 -11.52
C ALA A 235 -10.95 0.73 -12.18
N MET A 236 -10.50 0.76 -13.44
CA MET A 236 -10.34 2.01 -14.22
C MET A 236 -11.67 2.78 -14.45
N LYS A 237 -12.82 2.08 -14.36
CA LYS A 237 -14.16 2.69 -14.46
C LYS A 237 -14.69 3.20 -13.11
N ASN A 238 -14.01 2.89 -12.00
CA ASN A 238 -14.42 3.33 -10.68
C ASN A 238 -14.29 4.86 -10.58
N PRO A 239 -15.32 5.59 -10.09
CA PRO A 239 -15.26 7.05 -9.95
C PRO A 239 -14.07 7.54 -9.10
N GLY A 240 -13.58 6.73 -8.17
CA GLY A 240 -12.40 7.03 -7.34
C GLY A 240 -11.05 6.66 -7.98
N PHE A 241 -11.03 6.06 -9.17
CA PHE A 241 -9.78 5.68 -9.85
C PHE A 241 -8.94 6.91 -10.19
N ILE A 242 -7.62 6.81 -9.96
CA ILE A 242 -6.65 7.85 -10.33
C ILE A 242 -5.71 7.27 -11.39
N GLY A 243 -5.82 7.79 -12.61
CA GLY A 243 -4.95 7.42 -13.72
C GLY A 243 -3.68 8.26 -13.80
N ILE A 244 -2.71 7.80 -14.60
CA ILE A 244 -1.41 8.50 -14.77
C ILE A 244 -1.56 9.94 -15.23
N GLU A 245 -2.46 10.20 -16.18
CA GLU A 245 -2.69 11.56 -16.67
C GLU A 245 -3.23 12.49 -15.57
N GLU A 246 -4.09 11.98 -14.70
CA GLU A 246 -4.60 12.77 -13.59
C GLU A 246 -3.53 13.04 -12.55
N ILE A 247 -2.64 12.06 -12.28
CA ILE A 247 -1.48 12.26 -11.40
C ILE A 247 -0.67 13.44 -11.90
N GLN A 248 -0.32 13.45 -13.19
CA GLN A 248 0.49 14.51 -13.78
C GLN A 248 -0.22 15.86 -13.87
N LYS A 249 -1.51 15.87 -14.21
CA LYS A 249 -2.25 17.12 -14.49
C LYS A 249 -2.91 17.72 -13.25
N ASN A 250 -3.38 16.87 -12.31
CA ASN A 250 -4.24 17.32 -11.23
C ASN A 250 -3.61 17.17 -9.84
N TYR A 251 -2.75 16.17 -9.61
CA TYR A 251 -2.22 15.92 -8.26
C TYR A 251 -0.83 16.53 -8.06
N LEU A 252 0.13 16.20 -8.89
CA LEU A 252 1.49 16.71 -8.75
C LEU A 252 1.57 18.25 -8.77
N PRO A 253 0.89 18.97 -9.70
CA PRO A 253 0.92 20.42 -9.71
C PRO A 253 0.27 21.08 -8.48
N ASN A 254 -0.61 20.33 -7.78
CA ASN A 254 -1.29 20.80 -6.58
C ASN A 254 -0.59 20.38 -5.28
N GLY A 255 0.64 19.82 -5.36
CA GLY A 255 1.46 19.48 -4.19
C GLY A 255 1.24 18.09 -3.62
N PHE A 256 0.51 17.20 -4.28
CA PHE A 256 0.34 15.81 -3.86
C PHE A 256 1.37 14.91 -4.53
N SER A 257 2.04 14.06 -3.76
CA SER A 257 3.16 13.25 -4.26
C SER A 257 3.07 11.75 -3.94
N HIS A 258 2.09 11.30 -3.12
CA HIS A 258 2.06 9.92 -2.64
C HIS A 258 0.85 9.16 -3.17
N PHE A 259 1.12 8.02 -3.86
CA PHE A 259 0.13 7.23 -4.58
C PHE A 259 0.29 5.75 -4.20
N LYS A 260 -0.77 5.16 -3.67
CA LYS A 260 -0.81 3.77 -3.23
C LYS A 260 -1.50 2.90 -4.27
N ILE A 261 -0.82 1.83 -4.65
CA ILE A 261 -1.38 0.80 -5.53
C ILE A 261 -1.94 -0.32 -4.65
N GLU A 262 -3.20 -0.69 -4.84
CA GLU A 262 -3.80 -1.85 -4.20
C GLU A 262 -3.44 -3.13 -4.96
N GLY A 263 -3.48 -4.30 -4.29
CA GLY A 263 -3.36 -5.55 -5.01
C GLY A 263 -2.83 -6.75 -4.23
N ARG A 264 -2.70 -6.67 -2.91
CA ARG A 264 -2.10 -7.74 -2.09
C ARG A 264 -2.69 -9.13 -2.30
N SER A 265 -3.95 -9.26 -2.70
CA SER A 265 -4.63 -10.54 -2.94
C SER A 265 -4.80 -10.89 -4.42
N LEU A 266 -4.19 -10.13 -5.35
CA LEU A 266 -4.52 -10.24 -6.78
C LEU A 266 -3.56 -11.10 -7.59
N GLY A 267 -2.41 -11.47 -7.03
CA GLY A 267 -1.36 -12.24 -7.73
C GLY A 267 -0.35 -11.34 -8.46
N SER A 268 0.86 -11.88 -8.62
CA SER A 268 2.02 -11.14 -9.18
C SER A 268 1.80 -10.66 -10.62
N ALA A 269 1.09 -11.42 -11.45
CA ALA A 269 0.81 -11.05 -12.83
C ALA A 269 -0.02 -9.76 -12.92
N VAL A 270 -1.04 -9.60 -12.07
CA VAL A 270 -1.85 -8.38 -12.04
C VAL A 270 -1.05 -7.20 -11.48
N ILE A 271 -0.19 -7.45 -10.50
CA ILE A 271 0.69 -6.41 -9.97
C ILE A 271 1.69 -5.94 -11.03
N LEU A 272 2.24 -6.84 -11.82
CA LEU A 272 3.09 -6.46 -12.97
C LEU A 272 2.35 -5.51 -13.92
N GLU A 273 1.09 -5.79 -14.27
CA GLU A 273 0.30 -4.89 -15.11
C GLU A 273 0.10 -3.50 -14.48
N PHE A 274 0.00 -3.40 -13.13
CA PHE A 274 -0.03 -2.09 -12.47
C PHE A 274 1.33 -1.37 -12.56
N LEU A 275 2.43 -2.07 -12.38
CA LEU A 275 3.78 -1.50 -12.53
C LEU A 275 4.01 -0.99 -13.96
N LEU A 276 3.55 -1.76 -14.95
CA LEU A 276 3.60 -1.35 -16.35
C LEU A 276 2.73 -0.11 -16.60
N TYR A 277 1.51 -0.09 -16.07
CA TYR A 277 0.60 1.03 -16.27
C TYR A 277 1.09 2.32 -15.58
N TYR A 278 1.46 2.25 -14.29
CA TYR A 278 1.74 3.45 -13.50
C TYR A 278 3.17 3.97 -13.62
N MET A 279 4.13 3.09 -13.91
CA MET A 279 5.54 3.45 -13.79
C MET A 279 6.32 3.35 -15.11
N THR A 280 5.88 2.50 -16.04
CA THR A 280 6.65 2.20 -17.26
C THR A 280 6.16 3.02 -18.45
N LYS A 281 7.09 3.61 -19.18
CA LYS A 281 6.78 4.32 -20.45
C LYS A 281 6.18 3.31 -21.46
N PRO A 282 5.16 3.69 -22.24
CA PRO A 282 4.44 2.77 -23.12
C PRO A 282 5.34 1.99 -24.07
N GLU A 283 6.37 2.64 -24.63
CA GLU A 283 7.33 2.05 -25.57
C GLU A 283 8.21 0.95 -24.97
N TYR A 284 8.36 0.92 -23.63
CA TYR A 284 9.19 -0.06 -22.92
C TYR A 284 8.39 -1.12 -22.13
N GLN A 285 7.05 -1.11 -22.21
CA GLN A 285 6.23 -2.07 -21.45
C GLN A 285 6.50 -3.51 -21.86
N LEU A 286 6.79 -3.76 -23.15
CA LEU A 286 7.17 -5.09 -23.65
C LEU A 286 8.53 -5.51 -23.06
N ASN A 287 9.52 -4.63 -23.10
CA ASN A 287 10.85 -4.90 -22.57
C ASN A 287 10.79 -5.27 -21.08
N VAL A 288 10.10 -4.47 -20.27
CA VAL A 288 9.94 -4.73 -18.82
C VAL A 288 9.24 -6.07 -18.57
N ARG A 289 8.22 -6.40 -19.37
CA ARG A 289 7.50 -7.67 -19.25
C ARG A 289 8.38 -8.86 -19.62
N GLU A 290 9.14 -8.76 -20.71
CA GLU A 290 10.05 -9.82 -21.16
C GLU A 290 11.15 -10.08 -20.13
N GLU A 291 11.81 -9.05 -19.63
CA GLU A 291 12.86 -9.19 -18.61
C GLU A 291 12.35 -9.90 -17.34
N ILE A 292 11.16 -9.51 -16.84
CA ILE A 292 10.56 -10.14 -15.67
C ILE A 292 10.17 -11.59 -15.93
N TYR A 293 9.59 -11.91 -17.10
CA TYR A 293 9.19 -13.29 -17.42
C TYR A 293 10.39 -14.18 -17.73
N LEU A 294 11.42 -13.68 -18.40
CA LEU A 294 12.63 -14.44 -18.68
C LEU A 294 13.38 -14.79 -17.39
N ASP A 295 13.51 -13.83 -16.46
CA ASP A 295 14.13 -14.07 -15.17
C ASP A 295 13.36 -15.15 -14.38
N SER A 296 12.03 -15.07 -14.37
CA SER A 296 11.18 -16.09 -13.73
C SER A 296 11.19 -17.45 -14.42
N SER A 297 11.47 -17.49 -15.74
CA SER A 297 11.49 -18.74 -16.51
C SER A 297 12.83 -19.47 -16.45
N LEU A 298 13.92 -18.75 -16.28
CA LEU A 298 15.26 -19.33 -16.12
C LEU A 298 15.39 -20.14 -14.82
N ASP A 299 14.59 -19.83 -13.81
CA ASP A 299 14.53 -20.60 -12.55
C ASP A 299 13.68 -21.89 -12.67
N LEU A 300 13.03 -22.14 -13.83
CA LEU A 300 12.20 -23.33 -14.09
C LEU A 300 12.92 -24.42 -14.90
N PHE A 301 14.14 -24.19 -15.33
CA PHE A 301 15.01 -25.11 -16.06
C PHE A 301 16.36 -25.27 -15.37
#